data_8c2be8618ceb1c322f3289e681534d2c
#
_entry.id   8c2be8618ceb1c322f3289e681534d2c
#
_cell.length_a   1.000
_cell.length_b   1.000
_cell.length_c   1.000
_cell.angle_alpha   90.00
_cell.angle_beta   90.00
_cell.angle_gamma   90.00
#
_symmetry.space_group_name_H-M   'P 1'
#
loop_
_entity.id
_entity.type
_entity.pdbx_description
1 polymer ?
#
loop_
_entity_poly.entity_id
_entity_poly.type
_entity_poly.pdbx_seq_one_letter_code
_entity_poly.pdbx_strand_id
1 'polypeptide(L)'
;MTPIGHIFSQNHSVRFFNDHVLLQEIFNYFTTNPADVVIILHETKPIGIITLKDMVHSLKNCDNLTRPAREIMSSPVKTFYSSMSIADVLDEMSQAEYDKIVAINEKQVVIGVMDRRHLLSLCYTQLTPLIKHEHNIIHSMLGLAGENERSLLKLATTDSLTGIGNRRLFEEIFQAHQSLGERFDVTLFLLMFDIDNFKTINDTFGHVVGDSVLKELTKLVSQSIRKSDIFIRWGGEEFTILLQYPDPMSVMNIAEHIRQTIDQHSFTTIVHVTCSFGMTAIYPHDSLEQVIERADKALYRAKVDGKNTVRMEIS
;
A
#
# COMPACT_ATOMS: atom_id res chain seq x y z
N MET A 1 20.04 0.74 -11.12
CA MET A 1 19.42 0.57 -9.78
C MET A 1 19.46 1.91 -9.07
N THR A 2 18.36 2.37 -8.49
CA THR A 2 18.27 3.70 -7.89
C THR A 2 18.97 3.71 -6.53
N PRO A 3 19.94 4.62 -6.27
CA PRO A 3 20.56 4.76 -4.96
C PRO A 3 19.54 5.24 -3.92
N ILE A 4 19.68 4.78 -2.67
CA ILE A 4 18.77 5.19 -1.59
C ILE A 4 18.83 6.70 -1.30
N GLY A 5 19.94 7.36 -1.58
CA GLY A 5 20.10 8.80 -1.40
C GLY A 5 19.06 9.65 -2.12
N HIS A 6 18.54 9.20 -3.26
CA HIS A 6 17.46 9.90 -3.98
C HIS A 6 16.13 9.93 -3.22
N ILE A 7 15.88 8.92 -2.39
CA ILE A 7 14.65 8.82 -1.60
C ILE A 7 14.69 9.79 -0.42
N PHE A 8 15.87 9.96 0.18
CA PHE A 8 16.04 10.82 1.35
C PHE A 8 16.13 12.32 1.01
N SER A 9 16.36 12.68 -0.26
CA SER A 9 16.45 14.09 -0.67
C SER A 9 15.12 14.86 -0.61
N GLN A 10 13.98 14.19 -0.42
CA GLN A 10 12.67 14.82 -0.54
C GLN A 10 11.94 15.09 0.78
N ASN A 11 12.32 14.50 1.91
CA ASN A 11 11.75 14.84 3.23
C ASN A 11 12.42 14.03 4.35
N HIS A 12 12.85 14.67 5.40
CA HIS A 12 12.68 14.32 6.81
C HIS A 12 13.69 15.09 7.65
N SER A 13 13.22 16.08 8.39
CA SER A 13 13.99 16.72 9.45
C SER A 13 14.17 15.72 10.60
N VAL A 14 15.27 14.97 10.54
CA VAL A 14 15.67 14.10 11.66
C VAL A 14 16.26 14.97 12.75
N ARG A 15 15.82 14.79 13.97
CA ARG A 15 16.42 15.46 15.13
C ARG A 15 17.60 14.65 15.65
N PHE A 16 18.69 15.35 15.90
CA PHE A 16 19.92 14.82 16.47
C PHE A 16 20.06 15.28 17.90
N PHE A 17 20.53 14.38 18.76
CA PHE A 17 20.92 14.68 20.13
C PHE A 17 22.29 14.10 20.41
N ASN A 18 23.02 14.71 21.37
CA ASN A 18 24.28 14.16 21.85
C ASN A 18 24.01 12.99 22.82
N ASP A 19 24.96 12.07 22.94
CA ASP A 19 24.85 10.87 23.79
C ASP A 19 24.69 11.18 25.30
N HIS A 20 25.05 12.38 25.73
CA HIS A 20 24.87 12.87 27.10
C HIS A 20 23.52 13.55 27.37
N VAL A 21 22.68 13.77 26.35
CA VAL A 21 21.36 14.36 26.52
C VAL A 21 20.52 13.55 27.50
N LEU A 22 19.72 14.23 28.31
CA LEU A 22 18.82 13.55 29.24
C LEU A 22 17.56 13.07 28.53
N LEU A 23 17.04 11.93 28.94
CA LEU A 23 15.81 11.38 28.38
C LEU A 23 14.62 12.33 28.44
N GLN A 24 14.59 13.22 29.44
CA GLN A 24 13.55 14.25 29.59
C GLN A 24 13.51 15.21 28.41
N GLU A 25 14.67 15.57 27.83
CA GLU A 25 14.71 16.44 26.63
C GLU A 25 14.17 15.72 25.40
N ILE A 26 14.52 14.45 25.22
CA ILE A 26 14.02 13.62 24.14
C ILE A 26 12.50 13.40 24.29
N PHE A 27 12.04 13.15 25.51
CA PHE A 27 10.62 13.01 25.81
C PHE A 27 9.84 14.27 25.47
N ASN A 28 10.34 15.44 25.91
CA ASN A 28 9.73 16.73 25.56
C ASN A 28 9.68 16.94 24.04
N TYR A 29 10.73 16.52 23.33
CA TYR A 29 10.75 16.61 21.87
C TYR A 29 9.66 15.75 21.24
N PHE A 30 9.51 14.49 21.65
CA PHE A 30 8.46 13.60 21.12
C PHE A 30 7.03 14.08 21.46
N THR A 31 6.83 14.75 22.59
CA THR A 31 5.51 15.28 22.96
C THR A 31 5.12 16.53 22.19
N THR A 32 6.09 17.28 21.67
CA THR A 32 5.86 18.55 20.96
C THR A 32 6.00 18.45 19.44
N ASN A 33 6.54 17.33 18.93
CA ASN A 33 6.79 17.13 17.50
C ASN A 33 6.23 15.78 17.04
N PRO A 34 5.75 15.67 15.79
CA PRO A 34 5.23 14.42 15.22
C PRO A 34 6.36 13.48 14.77
N ALA A 35 7.43 13.38 15.54
CA ALA A 35 8.57 12.50 15.29
C ALA A 35 8.41 11.23 16.11
N ASP A 36 8.84 10.10 15.55
CA ASP A 36 8.81 8.78 16.19
C ASP A 36 10.22 8.23 16.46
N VAL A 37 11.26 8.93 16.01
CA VAL A 37 12.65 8.53 16.15
C VAL A 37 13.58 9.75 16.25
N VAL A 38 14.63 9.61 17.04
CA VAL A 38 15.76 10.55 17.12
C VAL A 38 17.07 9.78 16.97
N ILE A 39 18.08 10.45 16.43
CA ILE A 39 19.44 9.90 16.27
C ILE A 39 20.30 10.43 17.39
N ILE A 40 21.04 9.53 18.03
CA ILE A 40 22.04 9.88 19.03
C ILE A 40 23.42 9.92 18.36
N LEU A 41 24.08 11.06 18.52
CA LEU A 41 25.41 11.29 17.98
C LEU A 41 26.44 11.29 19.09
N HIS A 42 27.61 10.74 18.81
CA HIS A 42 28.84 11.03 19.53
C HIS A 42 29.73 11.89 18.61
N GLU A 43 29.98 13.15 19.01
CA GLU A 43 30.52 14.18 18.11
C GLU A 43 29.62 14.35 16.86
N THR A 44 30.03 13.84 15.70
CA THR A 44 29.28 13.91 14.42
C THR A 44 28.82 12.55 13.92
N LYS A 45 29.17 11.45 14.61
CA LYS A 45 28.87 10.09 14.15
C LYS A 45 27.61 9.56 14.82
N PRO A 46 26.69 8.93 14.05
CA PRO A 46 25.54 8.27 14.62
C PRO A 46 25.96 7.00 15.38
N ILE A 47 25.67 6.96 16.67
CA ILE A 47 26.01 5.83 17.53
C ILE A 47 24.80 5.02 17.97
N GLY A 48 23.59 5.61 17.94
CA GLY A 48 22.37 4.95 18.36
C GLY A 48 21.14 5.67 17.87
N ILE A 49 20.00 5.03 18.09
CA ILE A 49 18.66 5.59 17.86
C ILE A 49 17.80 5.39 19.10
N ILE A 50 16.87 6.31 19.31
CA ILE A 50 15.80 6.16 20.31
C ILE A 50 14.47 6.38 19.59
N THR A 51 13.57 5.42 19.71
CA THR A 51 12.21 5.52 19.18
C THR A 51 11.22 5.90 20.29
N LEU A 52 10.02 6.33 19.87
CA LEU A 52 8.93 6.56 20.82
C LEU A 52 8.59 5.27 21.60
N LYS A 53 8.76 4.09 20.99
CA LYS A 53 8.55 2.80 21.64
C LYS A 53 9.56 2.55 22.77
N ASP A 54 10.82 2.91 22.55
CA ASP A 54 11.88 2.79 23.58
C ASP A 54 11.56 3.71 24.77
N MET A 55 11.08 4.93 24.51
CA MET A 55 10.65 5.86 25.56
C MET A 55 9.47 5.32 26.37
N VAL A 56 8.46 4.75 25.69
CA VAL A 56 7.30 4.12 26.38
C VAL A 56 7.74 2.93 27.22
N HIS A 57 8.68 2.11 26.72
CA HIS A 57 9.21 0.97 27.46
C HIS A 57 9.99 1.42 28.72
N SER A 58 10.83 2.45 28.58
CA SER A 58 11.58 3.03 29.69
C SER A 58 10.64 3.59 30.77
N LEU A 59 9.59 4.30 30.39
CA LEU A 59 8.58 4.81 31.32
C LEU A 59 7.80 3.70 32.06
N LYS A 60 7.48 2.59 31.38
CA LYS A 60 6.81 1.44 32.03
C LYS A 60 7.69 0.76 33.08
N ASN A 61 9.00 0.77 32.88
CA ASN A 61 9.97 0.20 33.82
C ASN A 61 10.35 1.15 34.96
N CYS A 62 9.62 2.26 35.10
CA CYS A 62 9.89 3.30 36.11
C CYS A 62 11.30 3.90 36.00
N ASP A 63 11.88 3.94 34.82
CA ASP A 63 13.17 4.57 34.57
C ASP A 63 13.08 6.09 34.82
N ASN A 64 14.13 6.62 35.45
CA ASN A 64 14.21 8.05 35.69
C ASN A 64 14.57 8.79 34.41
N LEU A 65 13.75 9.75 33.98
CA LEU A 65 14.00 10.59 32.82
C LEU A 65 15.28 11.46 32.91
N THR A 66 15.95 11.48 34.07
CA THR A 66 17.25 12.13 34.25
C THR A 66 18.45 11.29 33.79
N ARG A 67 18.20 10.07 33.27
CA ARG A 67 19.26 9.22 32.68
C ARG A 67 19.69 9.78 31.33
N PRO A 68 20.97 9.60 30.95
CA PRO A 68 21.45 10.00 29.63
C PRO A 68 20.96 9.04 28.52
N ALA A 69 20.77 9.58 27.32
CA ALA A 69 20.26 8.87 26.14
C ALA A 69 21.02 7.58 25.82
N ARG A 70 22.34 7.57 26.03
CA ARG A 70 23.21 6.39 25.78
C ARG A 70 22.83 5.14 26.53
N GLU A 71 22.06 5.26 27.62
CA GLU A 71 21.71 4.11 28.44
C GLU A 71 20.48 3.32 27.93
N ILE A 72 19.66 3.95 27.09
CA ILE A 72 18.45 3.32 26.54
C ILE A 72 18.45 3.24 25.00
N MET A 73 19.38 3.93 24.33
CA MET A 73 19.44 3.90 22.87
C MET A 73 19.71 2.49 22.34
N SER A 74 19.09 2.14 21.24
CA SER A 74 19.47 0.97 20.45
C SER A 74 20.81 1.22 19.76
N SER A 75 21.84 0.46 20.14
CA SER A 75 23.24 0.62 19.67
C SER A 75 23.89 -0.74 19.45
N PRO A 76 24.78 -0.91 18.45
CA PRO A 76 25.12 0.10 17.43
C PRO A 76 23.99 0.32 16.43
N VAL A 77 23.86 1.56 15.93
CA VAL A 77 22.91 1.85 14.86
C VAL A 77 23.44 1.32 13.53
N LYS A 78 22.61 0.56 12.81
CA LYS A 78 22.94 0.13 11.46
C LYS A 78 22.74 1.30 10.49
N THR A 79 23.78 1.63 9.74
CA THR A 79 23.77 2.70 8.75
C THR A 79 23.98 2.17 7.34
N PHE A 80 23.38 2.84 6.35
CA PHE A 80 23.49 2.51 4.94
C PHE A 80 24.00 3.71 4.16
N TYR A 81 24.96 3.51 3.26
CA TYR A 81 25.45 4.58 2.43
C TYR A 81 24.42 5.02 1.39
N SER A 82 24.35 6.31 1.16
CA SER A 82 23.42 6.91 0.17
C SER A 82 23.64 6.40 -1.26
N SER A 83 24.84 5.90 -1.55
CA SER A 83 25.22 5.29 -2.82
C SER A 83 24.74 3.84 -2.99
N MET A 84 24.35 3.17 -1.92
CA MET A 84 23.82 1.79 -2.00
C MET A 84 22.52 1.73 -2.79
N SER A 85 22.34 0.65 -3.55
CA SER A 85 21.07 0.42 -4.22
C SER A 85 19.98 0.03 -3.21
N ILE A 86 18.75 0.36 -3.53
CA ILE A 86 17.59 -0.01 -2.70
C ILE A 86 17.53 -1.54 -2.51
N ALA A 87 17.85 -2.31 -3.55
CA ALA A 87 17.83 -3.77 -3.49
C ALA A 87 18.86 -4.32 -2.49
N ASP A 88 20.08 -3.78 -2.50
CA ASP A 88 21.15 -4.20 -1.57
C ASP A 88 20.77 -3.87 -0.12
N VAL A 89 20.15 -2.70 0.11
CA VAL A 89 19.68 -2.30 1.45
C VAL A 89 18.57 -3.23 1.94
N LEU A 90 17.62 -3.60 1.08
CA LEU A 90 16.54 -4.51 1.43
C LEU A 90 17.04 -5.93 1.69
N ASP A 91 18.02 -6.40 0.90
CA ASP A 91 18.63 -7.72 1.08
C ASP A 91 19.37 -7.78 2.44
N GLU A 92 20.13 -6.74 2.75
CA GLU A 92 20.83 -6.65 4.04
C GLU A 92 19.85 -6.53 5.23
N MET A 93 18.74 -5.86 5.06
CA MET A 93 17.67 -5.77 6.07
C MET A 93 16.85 -7.06 6.22
N SER A 94 16.75 -7.88 5.18
CA SER A 94 16.02 -9.16 5.25
C SER A 94 16.68 -10.17 6.20
N GLN A 95 17.98 -10.01 6.41
CA GLN A 95 18.80 -10.88 7.29
C GLN A 95 18.82 -10.41 8.75
N ALA A 96 18.18 -9.29 9.08
CA ALA A 96 18.22 -8.70 10.43
C ALA A 96 16.90 -7.99 10.79
N GLU A 97 16.53 -8.00 12.07
CA GLU A 97 15.31 -7.37 12.61
C GLU A 97 15.47 -5.84 12.80
N TYR A 98 15.83 -5.10 11.77
CA TYR A 98 15.91 -3.63 11.83
C TYR A 98 14.64 -3.00 11.26
N ASP A 99 13.94 -2.23 12.08
CA ASP A 99 12.74 -1.48 11.65
C ASP A 99 13.07 -0.11 11.04
N LYS A 100 14.24 0.45 11.37
CA LYS A 100 14.66 1.79 10.94
C LYS A 100 15.90 1.72 10.06
N ILE A 101 15.91 2.52 8.99
CA ILE A 101 16.99 2.69 8.05
C ILE A 101 17.60 4.06 8.29
N VAL A 102 18.87 4.09 8.67
CA VAL A 102 19.63 5.33 8.82
C VAL A 102 20.55 5.49 7.63
N ALA A 103 20.28 6.44 6.76
CA ALA A 103 21.11 6.72 5.60
C ALA A 103 22.21 7.75 5.92
N ILE A 104 23.42 7.46 5.47
CA ILE A 104 24.59 8.32 5.64
C ILE A 104 25.24 8.62 4.29
N ASN A 105 25.88 9.78 4.19
CA ASN A 105 26.73 10.10 3.03
C ASN A 105 28.15 9.54 3.18
N GLU A 106 29.00 9.76 2.17
CA GLU A 106 30.40 9.33 2.16
C GLU A 106 31.25 9.95 3.31
N LYS A 107 30.79 11.05 3.91
CA LYS A 107 31.41 11.69 5.08
C LYS A 107 30.86 11.17 6.40
N GLN A 108 30.08 10.10 6.38
CA GLN A 108 29.39 9.50 7.53
C GLN A 108 28.36 10.43 8.23
N VAL A 109 27.90 11.46 7.53
CA VAL A 109 26.85 12.35 8.03
C VAL A 109 25.49 11.75 7.70
N VAL A 110 24.58 11.70 8.67
CA VAL A 110 23.22 11.21 8.47
C VAL A 110 22.47 12.15 7.53
N ILE A 111 21.89 11.59 6.47
CA ILE A 111 21.07 12.31 5.51
C ILE A 111 19.57 12.08 5.72
N GLY A 112 19.21 11.04 6.47
CA GLY A 112 17.82 10.76 6.81
C GLY A 112 17.61 9.45 7.53
N VAL A 113 16.40 9.28 8.05
CA VAL A 113 15.91 8.03 8.65
C VAL A 113 14.57 7.70 8.04
N MET A 114 14.31 6.42 7.83
CA MET A 114 13.09 5.92 7.23
C MET A 114 12.71 4.60 7.86
N ASP A 115 11.41 4.31 7.94
CA ASP A 115 10.92 2.99 8.29
C ASP A 115 11.15 1.99 7.16
N ARG A 116 11.48 0.75 7.51
CA ARG A 116 11.54 -0.36 6.57
C ARG A 116 10.29 -0.46 5.71
N ARG A 117 9.11 -0.36 6.33
CA ARG A 117 7.82 -0.39 5.61
C ARG A 117 7.65 0.75 4.61
N HIS A 118 8.13 1.94 4.96
CA HIS A 118 8.07 3.08 4.05
C HIS A 118 9.01 2.89 2.85
N LEU A 119 10.24 2.37 3.06
CA LEU A 119 11.15 2.04 1.97
C LEU A 119 10.55 0.99 1.03
N LEU A 120 9.95 -0.06 1.59
CA LEU A 120 9.27 -1.10 0.81
C LEU A 120 8.12 -0.54 -0.02
N SER A 121 7.30 0.35 0.57
CA SER A 121 6.21 1.03 -0.15
C SER A 121 6.74 1.87 -1.32
N LEU A 122 7.85 2.60 -1.13
CA LEU A 122 8.48 3.39 -2.20
C LEU A 122 9.06 2.50 -3.29
N CYS A 123 9.69 1.38 -2.93
CA CYS A 123 10.19 0.41 -3.91
C CYS A 123 9.06 -0.15 -4.75
N TYR A 124 7.95 -0.48 -4.12
CA TYR A 124 6.79 -1.02 -4.82
C TYR A 124 6.19 0.00 -5.79
N THR A 125 6.05 1.26 -5.38
CA THR A 125 5.55 2.33 -6.27
C THR A 125 6.49 2.61 -7.44
N GLN A 126 7.80 2.37 -7.29
CA GLN A 126 8.77 2.48 -8.38
C GLN A 126 8.83 1.22 -9.26
N LEU A 127 8.65 0.03 -8.67
CA LEU A 127 8.69 -1.24 -9.40
C LEU A 127 7.41 -1.50 -10.22
N THR A 128 6.26 -1.02 -9.74
CA THR A 128 4.99 -1.20 -10.48
C THR A 128 5.00 -0.56 -11.88
N PRO A 129 5.52 0.67 -12.09
CA PRO A 129 5.73 1.21 -13.43
C PRO A 129 6.79 0.45 -14.23
N LEU A 130 7.84 -0.06 -13.57
CA LEU A 130 8.91 -0.84 -14.23
C LEU A 130 8.39 -2.22 -14.67
N ILE A 131 7.61 -2.89 -13.87
CA ILE A 131 6.94 -4.15 -14.24
C ILE A 131 5.96 -3.90 -15.40
N LYS A 132 5.19 -2.82 -15.37
CA LYS A 132 4.37 -2.39 -16.51
C LYS A 132 5.24 -2.00 -17.72
N HIS A 133 6.40 -1.44 -17.51
CA HIS A 133 7.33 -1.04 -18.57
C HIS A 133 8.11 -2.25 -19.12
N GLU A 134 8.57 -3.18 -18.30
CA GLU A 134 9.17 -4.44 -18.75
C GLU A 134 8.14 -5.33 -19.46
N HIS A 135 6.94 -5.40 -18.94
CA HIS A 135 5.82 -6.04 -19.63
C HIS A 135 5.59 -5.38 -21.00
N ASN A 136 5.60 -4.05 -21.06
CA ASN A 136 5.52 -3.31 -22.33
C ASN A 136 6.79 -3.44 -23.19
N ILE A 137 7.99 -3.61 -22.62
CA ILE A 137 9.25 -3.83 -23.37
C ILE A 137 9.33 -5.27 -23.87
N ILE A 138 8.98 -6.26 -23.07
CA ILE A 138 8.83 -7.65 -23.50
C ILE A 138 7.78 -7.70 -24.62
N HIS A 139 6.68 -6.99 -24.48
CA HIS A 139 5.69 -6.80 -25.53
C HIS A 139 6.22 -6.02 -26.72
N SER A 140 7.12 -5.03 -26.56
CA SER A 140 7.72 -4.32 -27.69
C SER A 140 8.86 -5.10 -28.35
N MET A 141 9.57 -5.95 -27.60
CA MET A 141 10.60 -6.87 -28.15
C MET A 141 9.96 -8.06 -28.85
N LEU A 142 8.83 -8.57 -28.34
CA LEU A 142 7.94 -9.48 -29.04
C LEU A 142 7.14 -8.75 -30.15
N GLY A 143 7.09 -7.42 -30.15
CA GLY A 143 6.44 -6.52 -31.11
C GLY A 143 7.12 -6.38 -32.46
N LEU A 144 8.07 -7.26 -32.79
CA LEU A 144 8.34 -7.66 -34.19
C LEU A 144 7.20 -8.54 -34.77
N ALA A 145 6.25 -8.95 -33.95
CA ALA A 145 4.98 -9.57 -34.34
C ALA A 145 3.84 -8.57 -34.09
N GLY A 146 3.63 -7.69 -34.97
CA GLY A 146 2.52 -6.80 -35.30
C GLY A 146 1.49 -6.32 -34.24
N GLU A 147 0.86 -5.19 -34.60
CA GLU A 147 -0.29 -4.54 -33.91
C GLU A 147 -1.43 -5.50 -33.52
N ASN A 148 -1.53 -6.65 -34.18
CA ASN A 148 -2.50 -7.68 -33.88
C ASN A 148 -2.30 -8.35 -32.52
N GLU A 149 -1.08 -8.57 -32.08
CA GLU A 149 -0.78 -9.25 -30.81
C GLU A 149 -1.02 -8.34 -29.59
N ARG A 150 -0.72 -7.05 -29.72
CA ARG A 150 -1.08 -6.04 -28.71
C ARG A 150 -2.60 -5.91 -28.56
N SER A 151 -3.31 -5.98 -29.66
CA SER A 151 -4.77 -5.97 -29.67
C SER A 151 -5.35 -7.23 -29.03
N LEU A 152 -4.76 -8.39 -29.31
CA LEU A 152 -5.17 -9.67 -28.72
C LEU A 152 -4.93 -9.73 -27.22
N LEU A 153 -3.79 -9.23 -26.74
CA LEU A 153 -3.49 -9.16 -25.29
C LEU A 153 -4.40 -8.17 -24.57
N LYS A 154 -4.63 -7.00 -25.15
CA LYS A 154 -5.57 -6.03 -24.60
C LYS A 154 -6.97 -6.62 -24.54
N LEU A 155 -7.40 -7.32 -25.56
CA LEU A 155 -8.68 -8.05 -25.58
C LEU A 155 -8.72 -9.18 -24.53
N ALA A 156 -7.59 -9.85 -24.27
CA ALA A 156 -7.49 -10.92 -23.30
C ALA A 156 -7.48 -10.45 -21.83
N THR A 157 -7.03 -9.23 -21.56
CA THR A 157 -6.77 -8.72 -20.19
C THR A 157 -7.65 -7.54 -19.79
N THR A 158 -8.49 -7.01 -20.69
CA THR A 158 -9.43 -5.92 -20.37
C THR A 158 -10.88 -6.37 -20.51
N ASP A 159 -11.76 -5.79 -19.70
CA ASP A 159 -13.20 -5.91 -19.87
C ASP A 159 -13.66 -5.02 -21.02
N SER A 160 -14.34 -5.60 -22.00
CA SER A 160 -14.73 -4.92 -23.22
C SER A 160 -15.78 -3.80 -23.03
N LEU A 161 -16.57 -3.88 -21.95
CA LEU A 161 -17.61 -2.89 -21.66
C LEU A 161 -17.03 -1.66 -20.96
N THR A 162 -16.20 -1.89 -19.94
CA THR A 162 -15.74 -0.87 -19.01
C THR A 162 -14.33 -0.37 -19.31
N GLY A 163 -13.52 -1.14 -20.04
CA GLY A 163 -12.14 -0.80 -20.41
C GLY A 163 -11.12 -0.94 -19.28
N ILE A 164 -11.52 -1.33 -18.07
CA ILE A 164 -10.61 -1.70 -16.98
C ILE A 164 -10.11 -3.14 -17.11
N GLY A 165 -9.26 -3.59 -16.22
CA GLY A 165 -8.80 -4.98 -16.20
C GLY A 165 -9.95 -5.97 -16.06
N ASN A 166 -9.76 -7.18 -16.57
CA ASN A 166 -10.68 -8.29 -16.37
C ASN A 166 -10.12 -9.30 -15.35
N ARG A 167 -10.90 -10.33 -15.01
CA ARG A 167 -10.52 -11.38 -14.07
C ARG A 167 -9.18 -12.04 -14.41
N ARG A 168 -8.90 -12.28 -15.69
CA ARG A 168 -7.64 -12.90 -16.13
C ARG A 168 -6.43 -12.03 -15.77
N LEU A 169 -6.53 -10.72 -16.01
CA LEU A 169 -5.47 -9.78 -15.60
C LEU A 169 -5.22 -9.86 -14.09
N PHE A 170 -6.29 -9.97 -13.28
CA PHE A 170 -6.15 -10.10 -11.85
C PHE A 170 -5.38 -11.37 -11.46
N GLU A 171 -5.71 -12.50 -12.03
CA GLU A 171 -5.06 -13.79 -11.75
C GLU A 171 -3.55 -13.73 -12.07
N GLU A 172 -3.18 -13.14 -13.21
CA GLU A 172 -1.79 -12.96 -13.63
C GLU A 172 -1.03 -12.05 -12.64
N ILE A 173 -1.63 -10.93 -12.23
CA ILE A 173 -1.03 -9.96 -11.30
C ILE A 173 -0.94 -10.57 -9.90
N PHE A 174 -1.96 -11.26 -9.42
CA PHE A 174 -1.98 -11.89 -8.11
C PHE A 174 -0.82 -12.88 -7.94
N GLN A 175 -0.59 -13.74 -8.93
CA GLN A 175 0.54 -14.69 -8.93
C GLN A 175 1.91 -13.97 -8.88
N ALA A 176 2.06 -12.90 -9.66
CA ALA A 176 3.28 -12.10 -9.64
C ALA A 176 3.51 -11.42 -8.27
N HIS A 177 2.43 -10.92 -7.66
CA HIS A 177 2.49 -10.27 -6.34
C HIS A 177 2.76 -11.23 -5.20
N GLN A 178 2.23 -12.45 -5.23
CA GLN A 178 2.58 -13.48 -4.24
C GLN A 178 4.08 -13.78 -4.24
N SER A 179 4.66 -13.95 -5.41
CA SER A 179 6.10 -14.19 -5.57
C SER A 179 6.97 -13.04 -5.03
N LEU A 180 6.45 -11.82 -5.03
CA LEU A 180 7.10 -10.63 -4.48
C LEU A 180 6.79 -10.44 -2.98
N GLY A 181 5.57 -10.76 -2.55
CA GLY A 181 5.12 -10.63 -1.15
C GLY A 181 5.89 -11.54 -0.20
N GLU A 182 6.29 -12.73 -0.65
CA GLU A 182 7.17 -13.62 0.11
C GLU A 182 8.57 -13.04 0.39
N ARG A 183 9.01 -12.08 -0.44
CA ARG A 183 10.30 -11.40 -0.29
C ARG A 183 10.22 -10.10 0.49
N PHE A 184 9.05 -9.47 0.49
CA PHE A 184 8.87 -8.13 1.03
C PHE A 184 7.63 -8.14 1.92
N ASP A 185 7.77 -7.85 3.19
CA ASP A 185 6.71 -7.77 4.21
C ASP A 185 5.69 -6.63 3.90
N VAL A 186 4.98 -6.80 2.78
CA VAL A 186 4.04 -5.82 2.23
C VAL A 186 2.64 -6.36 2.39
N THR A 187 1.80 -5.67 3.15
CA THR A 187 0.41 -6.06 3.30
C THR A 187 -0.41 -5.62 2.09
N LEU A 188 -0.91 -6.60 1.36
CA LEU A 188 -1.87 -6.40 0.28
C LEU A 188 -3.29 -6.62 0.81
N PHE A 189 -4.24 -5.92 0.21
CA PHE A 189 -5.65 -6.06 0.50
C PHE A 189 -6.44 -6.25 -0.77
N LEU A 190 -7.42 -7.13 -0.71
CA LEU A 190 -8.45 -7.24 -1.73
C LEU A 190 -9.71 -6.53 -1.24
N LEU A 191 -10.19 -5.59 -2.04
CA LEU A 191 -11.50 -4.97 -1.90
C LEU A 191 -12.38 -5.51 -3.03
N MET A 192 -13.43 -6.25 -2.70
CA MET A 192 -14.45 -6.73 -3.63
C MET A 192 -15.75 -5.95 -3.39
N PHE A 193 -16.43 -5.57 -4.45
CA PHE A 193 -17.71 -4.87 -4.32
C PHE A 193 -18.65 -5.17 -5.49
N ASP A 194 -19.93 -4.94 -5.23
CA ASP A 194 -21.01 -5.28 -6.13
C ASP A 194 -22.08 -4.18 -6.08
N ILE A 195 -22.73 -3.92 -7.21
CA ILE A 195 -23.78 -2.92 -7.32
C ILE A 195 -25.06 -3.46 -6.69
N ASP A 196 -25.55 -2.77 -5.67
CA ASP A 196 -26.75 -3.17 -4.97
C ASP A 196 -27.97 -3.16 -5.88
N ASN A 197 -28.71 -4.27 -5.91
CA ASN A 197 -29.93 -4.43 -6.71
C ASN A 197 -29.73 -4.21 -8.23
N PHE A 198 -28.56 -4.50 -8.79
CA PHE A 198 -28.28 -4.28 -10.21
C PHE A 198 -29.25 -5.02 -11.14
N LYS A 199 -29.67 -6.22 -10.74
CA LYS A 199 -30.69 -6.97 -11.47
C LYS A 199 -31.98 -6.15 -11.59
N THR A 200 -32.43 -5.50 -10.52
CA THR A 200 -33.64 -4.64 -10.54
C THR A 200 -33.46 -3.45 -11.47
N ILE A 201 -32.25 -2.88 -11.54
CA ILE A 201 -31.92 -1.81 -12.51
C ILE A 201 -32.10 -2.33 -13.93
N ASN A 202 -31.52 -3.50 -14.25
CA ASN A 202 -31.64 -4.12 -15.57
C ASN A 202 -33.09 -4.47 -15.92
N ASP A 203 -33.82 -5.06 -14.97
CA ASP A 203 -35.21 -5.48 -15.17
C ASP A 203 -36.15 -4.27 -15.38
N THR A 204 -35.84 -3.13 -14.74
CA THR A 204 -36.68 -1.91 -14.80
C THR A 204 -36.33 -1.02 -15.98
N PHE A 205 -35.05 -0.80 -16.24
CA PHE A 205 -34.58 0.21 -17.21
C PHE A 205 -33.91 -0.40 -18.45
N GLY A 206 -33.73 -1.73 -18.47
CA GLY A 206 -33.08 -2.46 -19.56
C GLY A 206 -31.57 -2.50 -19.44
N HIS A 207 -30.95 -3.51 -20.10
CA HIS A 207 -29.51 -3.76 -20.07
C HIS A 207 -28.66 -2.61 -20.58
N VAL A 208 -29.15 -1.80 -21.52
CA VAL A 208 -28.42 -0.61 -22.03
C VAL A 208 -28.20 0.42 -20.95
N VAL A 209 -29.17 0.60 -20.06
CA VAL A 209 -29.06 1.49 -18.90
C VAL A 209 -28.10 0.88 -17.87
N GLY A 210 -28.19 -0.42 -17.60
CA GLY A 210 -27.25 -1.14 -16.75
C GLY A 210 -25.79 -1.00 -17.24
N ASP A 211 -25.56 -1.15 -18.54
CA ASP A 211 -24.26 -0.96 -19.16
C ASP A 211 -23.72 0.48 -18.98
N SER A 212 -24.59 1.49 -19.08
CA SER A 212 -24.24 2.87 -18.80
C SER A 212 -23.82 3.07 -17.35
N VAL A 213 -24.56 2.48 -16.39
CA VAL A 213 -24.26 2.51 -14.97
C VAL A 213 -22.89 1.89 -14.69
N LEU A 214 -22.58 0.72 -15.27
CA LEU A 214 -21.28 0.06 -15.14
C LEU A 214 -20.12 0.94 -15.62
N LYS A 215 -20.27 1.58 -16.79
CA LYS A 215 -19.26 2.50 -17.34
C LYS A 215 -19.05 3.73 -16.48
N GLU A 216 -20.14 4.35 -16.02
CA GLU A 216 -20.10 5.56 -15.21
C GLU A 216 -19.49 5.28 -13.83
N LEU A 217 -19.90 4.18 -13.18
CA LEU A 217 -19.34 3.69 -11.93
C LEU A 217 -17.84 3.41 -12.07
N THR A 218 -17.42 2.73 -13.13
CA THR A 218 -16.02 2.44 -13.39
C THR A 218 -15.18 3.72 -13.49
N LYS A 219 -15.69 4.74 -14.17
CA LYS A 219 -15.01 6.04 -14.29
C LYS A 219 -14.89 6.73 -12.92
N LEU A 220 -15.97 6.70 -12.12
CA LEU A 220 -16.03 7.31 -10.81
C LEU A 220 -15.03 6.66 -9.83
N VAL A 221 -15.01 5.32 -9.76
CA VAL A 221 -14.09 4.56 -8.92
C VAL A 221 -12.64 4.78 -9.36
N SER A 222 -12.36 4.77 -10.67
CA SER A 222 -11.01 5.01 -11.20
C SER A 222 -10.44 6.38 -10.82
N GLN A 223 -11.29 7.37 -10.56
CA GLN A 223 -10.88 8.71 -10.10
C GLN A 223 -10.63 8.75 -8.58
N SER A 224 -11.16 7.79 -7.84
CA SER A 224 -11.09 7.71 -6.37
C SER A 224 -9.93 6.86 -5.87
N ILE A 225 -9.20 6.18 -6.76
CA ILE A 225 -8.07 5.31 -6.44
C ILE A 225 -6.77 5.81 -7.08
N ARG A 226 -5.64 5.31 -6.61
CA ARG A 226 -4.32 5.66 -7.15
C ARG A 226 -4.07 4.92 -8.46
N LYS A 227 -3.18 5.46 -9.30
CA LYS A 227 -2.73 4.78 -10.53
C LYS A 227 -2.00 3.46 -10.26
N SER A 228 -1.46 3.27 -9.06
CA SER A 228 -0.82 2.03 -8.61
C SER A 228 -1.81 0.95 -8.22
N ASP A 229 -3.04 1.32 -7.85
CA ASP A 229 -4.07 0.37 -7.47
C ASP A 229 -4.60 -0.35 -8.73
N ILE A 230 -4.95 -1.61 -8.56
CA ILE A 230 -5.35 -2.45 -9.68
C ILE A 230 -6.85 -2.64 -9.62
N PHE A 231 -7.54 -2.04 -10.58
CA PHE A 231 -9.00 -2.06 -10.64
C PHE A 231 -9.49 -2.98 -11.78
N ILE A 232 -10.35 -3.91 -11.44
CA ILE A 232 -10.78 -5.01 -12.30
C ILE A 232 -12.28 -5.22 -12.19
N ARG A 233 -12.92 -5.55 -13.31
CA ARG A 233 -14.25 -6.11 -13.33
C ARG A 233 -14.14 -7.62 -13.21
N TRP A 234 -14.65 -8.15 -12.08
CA TRP A 234 -14.58 -9.59 -11.78
C TRP A 234 -15.59 -10.40 -12.62
N GLY A 235 -16.79 -9.86 -12.81
CA GLY A 235 -17.83 -10.40 -13.66
C GLY A 235 -19.17 -9.71 -13.40
N GLY A 236 -20.04 -9.62 -14.38
CA GLY A 236 -21.38 -9.02 -14.22
C GLY A 236 -21.33 -7.62 -13.62
N GLU A 237 -21.84 -7.48 -12.39
CA GLU A 237 -21.85 -6.27 -11.57
C GLU A 237 -20.78 -6.23 -10.48
N GLU A 238 -19.88 -7.23 -10.46
CA GLU A 238 -18.84 -7.39 -9.44
C GLU A 238 -17.51 -6.80 -9.90
N PHE A 239 -16.86 -6.12 -8.97
CA PHE A 239 -15.57 -5.47 -9.17
C PHE A 239 -14.60 -5.81 -8.05
N THR A 240 -13.31 -5.79 -8.36
CA THR A 240 -12.23 -5.96 -7.39
C THR A 240 -11.19 -4.87 -7.52
N ILE A 241 -10.62 -4.46 -6.39
CA ILE A 241 -9.47 -3.57 -6.32
C ILE A 241 -8.40 -4.23 -5.46
N LEU A 242 -7.19 -4.39 -6.03
CA LEU A 242 -6.02 -4.80 -5.28
C LEU A 242 -5.31 -3.54 -4.78
N LEU A 243 -5.15 -3.45 -3.46
CA LEU A 243 -4.66 -2.28 -2.76
C LEU A 243 -3.42 -2.64 -1.95
N GLN A 244 -2.43 -1.75 -1.96
CA GLN A 244 -1.26 -1.88 -1.11
C GLN A 244 -1.23 -0.75 -0.10
N TYR A 245 -1.44 -1.09 1.17
CA TYR A 245 -1.46 -0.12 2.26
C TYR A 245 -0.83 -0.70 3.54
N PRO A 246 -0.31 0.15 4.44
CA PRO A 246 0.39 -0.30 5.63
C PRO A 246 -0.54 -0.95 6.68
N ASP A 247 -1.82 -0.63 6.63
CA ASP A 247 -2.77 -1.07 7.66
C ASP A 247 -4.21 -1.18 7.11
N PRO A 248 -5.05 -2.01 7.75
CA PRO A 248 -6.44 -2.22 7.34
C PRO A 248 -7.32 -0.97 7.43
N MET A 249 -7.03 -0.04 8.37
CA MET A 249 -7.84 1.18 8.55
C MET A 249 -7.68 2.13 7.36
N SER A 250 -6.49 2.22 6.80
CA SER A 250 -6.23 2.98 5.58
C SER A 250 -7.08 2.47 4.41
N VAL A 251 -7.18 1.13 4.26
CA VAL A 251 -8.00 0.52 3.21
C VAL A 251 -9.50 0.68 3.49
N MET A 252 -9.91 0.57 4.75
CA MET A 252 -11.30 0.81 5.16
C MET A 252 -11.73 2.25 4.80
N ASN A 253 -10.87 3.24 5.07
CA ASN A 253 -11.16 4.64 4.74
C ASN A 253 -11.29 4.85 3.21
N ILE A 254 -10.48 4.16 2.42
CA ILE A 254 -10.58 4.23 0.96
C ILE A 254 -11.88 3.57 0.47
N ALA A 255 -12.21 2.40 0.98
CA ALA A 255 -13.44 1.70 0.64
C ALA A 255 -14.68 2.54 1.00
N GLU A 256 -14.68 3.16 2.18
CA GLU A 256 -15.76 4.05 2.63
C GLU A 256 -15.83 5.33 1.79
N HIS A 257 -14.68 5.90 1.39
CA HIS A 257 -14.64 7.04 0.47
C HIS A 257 -15.25 6.68 -0.90
N ILE A 258 -14.89 5.52 -1.46
CA ILE A 258 -15.45 5.04 -2.72
C ILE A 258 -16.96 4.83 -2.57
N ARG A 259 -17.41 4.16 -1.50
CA ARG A 259 -18.82 3.93 -1.21
C ARG A 259 -19.61 5.24 -1.18
N GLN A 260 -19.13 6.23 -0.40
CA GLN A 260 -19.78 7.54 -0.29
C GLN A 260 -19.78 8.30 -1.62
N THR A 261 -18.70 8.21 -2.38
CA THR A 261 -18.60 8.85 -3.70
C THR A 261 -19.65 8.27 -4.67
N ILE A 262 -19.87 6.95 -4.63
CA ILE A 262 -20.91 6.30 -5.45
C ILE A 262 -22.31 6.68 -4.96
N ASP A 263 -22.56 6.62 -3.66
CA ASP A 263 -23.82 6.91 -3.02
C ASP A 263 -24.31 8.35 -3.27
N GLN A 264 -23.38 9.31 -3.28
CA GLN A 264 -23.66 10.74 -3.53
C GLN A 264 -23.72 11.11 -5.01
N HIS A 265 -23.29 10.21 -5.89
CA HIS A 265 -23.22 10.49 -7.32
C HIS A 265 -24.62 10.39 -7.96
N SER A 266 -24.97 11.40 -8.76
CA SER A 266 -26.18 11.39 -9.60
C SER A 266 -25.83 10.77 -10.94
N PHE A 267 -26.20 9.51 -11.12
CA PHE A 267 -25.97 8.82 -12.39
C PHE A 267 -26.82 9.38 -13.51
N THR A 268 -26.27 9.43 -14.71
CA THR A 268 -26.89 10.08 -15.85
C THR A 268 -28.24 9.45 -16.23
N THR A 269 -28.39 8.16 -16.02
CA THR A 269 -29.55 7.38 -16.47
C THR A 269 -30.49 6.96 -15.34
N ILE A 270 -30.04 6.98 -14.09
CA ILE A 270 -30.80 6.62 -12.90
C ILE A 270 -30.38 7.49 -11.71
N VAL A 271 -31.33 7.78 -10.83
CA VAL A 271 -31.11 8.80 -9.78
C VAL A 271 -30.14 8.32 -8.70
N HIS A 272 -30.13 7.03 -8.37
CA HIS A 272 -29.37 6.55 -7.21
C HIS A 272 -28.88 5.12 -7.40
N VAL A 273 -27.60 4.90 -7.14
CA VAL A 273 -26.92 3.59 -7.13
C VAL A 273 -26.09 3.50 -5.86
N THR A 274 -26.14 2.36 -5.21
CA THR A 274 -25.24 2.05 -4.08
C THR A 274 -24.44 0.79 -4.37
N CYS A 275 -23.36 0.60 -3.64
CA CYS A 275 -22.55 -0.60 -3.69
C CYS A 275 -22.28 -1.11 -2.28
N SER A 276 -22.22 -2.43 -2.16
CA SER A 276 -21.76 -3.14 -0.96
C SER A 276 -20.32 -3.59 -1.16
N PHE A 277 -19.51 -3.53 -0.08
CA PHE A 277 -18.09 -3.77 -0.14
C PHE A 277 -17.66 -4.83 0.87
N GLY A 278 -16.84 -5.78 0.42
CA GLY A 278 -16.12 -6.73 1.24
C GLY A 278 -14.62 -6.56 1.08
N MET A 279 -13.87 -6.52 2.17
CA MET A 279 -12.42 -6.43 2.12
C MET A 279 -11.75 -7.49 2.97
N THR A 280 -10.56 -7.91 2.55
CA THR A 280 -9.69 -8.83 3.30
C THR A 280 -8.22 -8.49 3.09
N ALA A 281 -7.38 -8.84 4.06
CA ALA A 281 -5.94 -8.85 3.88
C ALA A 281 -5.53 -10.08 3.06
N ILE A 282 -4.44 -9.95 2.31
CA ILE A 282 -3.80 -11.07 1.60
C ILE A 282 -2.56 -11.44 2.41
N TYR A 283 -2.52 -12.68 2.85
CA TYR A 283 -1.41 -13.21 3.65
C TYR A 283 -0.41 -13.98 2.77
N PRO A 284 0.86 -14.09 3.20
CA PRO A 284 1.80 -15.01 2.58
C PRO A 284 1.19 -16.43 2.53
N HIS A 285 1.34 -17.12 1.40
CA HIS A 285 0.81 -18.48 1.15
C HIS A 285 -0.72 -18.59 0.95
N ASP A 286 -1.46 -17.49 0.95
CA ASP A 286 -2.88 -17.56 0.55
C ASP A 286 -3.00 -18.00 -0.91
N SER A 287 -3.88 -18.94 -1.19
CA SER A 287 -4.32 -19.15 -2.57
C SER A 287 -5.28 -18.05 -3.00
N LEU A 288 -5.41 -17.84 -4.30
CA LEU A 288 -6.38 -16.89 -4.84
C LEU A 288 -7.80 -17.20 -4.37
N GLU A 289 -8.16 -18.49 -4.35
CA GLU A 289 -9.47 -18.96 -3.91
C GLU A 289 -9.75 -18.58 -2.45
N GLN A 290 -8.78 -18.74 -1.56
CA GLN A 290 -8.91 -18.38 -0.15
C GLN A 290 -9.14 -16.87 0.02
N VAL A 291 -8.41 -16.05 -0.73
CA VAL A 291 -8.57 -14.58 -0.67
C VAL A 291 -9.94 -14.16 -1.19
N ILE A 292 -10.37 -14.73 -2.32
CA ILE A 292 -11.69 -14.45 -2.89
C ILE A 292 -12.79 -14.89 -1.94
N GLU A 293 -12.70 -16.09 -1.36
CA GLU A 293 -13.70 -16.61 -0.41
C GLU A 293 -13.85 -15.69 0.82
N ARG A 294 -12.75 -15.18 1.37
CA ARG A 294 -12.80 -14.23 2.49
C ARG A 294 -13.42 -12.89 2.09
N ALA A 295 -13.04 -12.35 0.94
CA ALA A 295 -13.62 -11.10 0.45
C ALA A 295 -15.11 -11.25 0.17
N ASP A 296 -15.53 -12.37 -0.42
CA ASP A 296 -16.95 -12.68 -0.71
C ASP A 296 -17.76 -12.83 0.58
N LYS A 297 -17.25 -13.50 1.61
CA LYS A 297 -17.88 -13.58 2.94
C LYS A 297 -18.12 -12.19 3.52
N ALA A 298 -17.12 -11.30 3.42
CA ALA A 298 -17.25 -9.92 3.87
C ALA A 298 -18.30 -9.15 3.05
N LEU A 299 -18.31 -9.29 1.73
CA LEU A 299 -19.27 -8.69 0.83
C LEU A 299 -20.71 -9.20 1.10
N TYR A 300 -20.85 -10.49 1.32
CA TYR A 300 -22.13 -11.07 1.70
C TYR A 300 -22.69 -10.48 3.01
N ARG A 301 -21.82 -10.33 4.03
CA ARG A 301 -22.21 -9.64 5.28
C ARG A 301 -22.68 -8.20 5.02
N ALA A 302 -21.95 -7.46 4.16
CA ALA A 302 -22.35 -6.10 3.80
C ALA A 302 -23.75 -6.08 3.16
N LYS A 303 -24.06 -7.04 2.29
CA LYS A 303 -25.39 -7.16 1.66
C LYS A 303 -26.50 -7.52 2.68
N VAL A 304 -26.20 -8.41 3.64
CA VAL A 304 -27.15 -8.81 4.70
C VAL A 304 -27.38 -7.69 5.72
N ASP A 305 -26.36 -6.92 6.05
CA ASP A 305 -26.41 -5.83 7.02
C ASP A 305 -27.14 -4.56 6.50
N GLY A 306 -27.81 -4.65 5.36
CA GLY A 306 -28.62 -3.58 4.80
C GLY A 306 -28.08 -2.95 3.56
N LYS A 307 -27.00 -3.51 2.98
CA LYS A 307 -26.32 -2.98 1.77
C LYS A 307 -25.64 -1.63 2.01
N ASN A 308 -25.10 -1.02 0.96
CA ASN A 308 -24.46 0.30 1.00
C ASN A 308 -23.50 0.45 2.21
N THR A 309 -22.67 -0.52 2.44
CA THR A 309 -21.75 -0.58 3.59
C THR A 309 -20.47 -1.34 3.24
N VAL A 310 -19.44 -1.14 4.06
CA VAL A 310 -18.17 -1.86 3.98
C VAL A 310 -18.08 -2.87 5.12
N ARG A 311 -17.63 -4.10 4.81
CA ARG A 311 -17.30 -5.12 5.81
C ARG A 311 -15.92 -5.67 5.55
N MET A 312 -15.26 -6.08 6.63
CA MET A 312 -13.92 -6.67 6.60
C MET A 312 -13.95 -8.08 7.18
N GLU A 313 -13.21 -8.99 6.55
CA GLU A 313 -12.88 -10.31 7.06
C GLU A 313 -11.37 -10.43 7.19
N ILE A 314 -10.88 -10.78 8.38
CA ILE A 314 -9.43 -10.84 8.67
C ILE A 314 -8.93 -12.29 8.65
N SER A 315 -9.81 -13.27 8.88
CA SER A 315 -9.44 -14.71 9.01
C SER A 315 -10.52 -15.61 8.46
#